data_f8b37f1d3c626ce0a159888b8ed36aed
#
_entry.id   f8b37f1d3c626ce0a159888b8ed36aed
#
_cell.length_a   1.000
_cell.length_b   1.000
_cell.length_c   1.000
_cell.angle_alpha   90.00
_cell.angle_beta   90.00
_cell.angle_gamma   90.00
#
_symmetry.space_group_name_H-M   'P 1'
#
loop_
_entity.id
_entity.type
_entity.pdbx_description
1 polymer ?
#
loop_
_entity_poly.entity_id
_entity_poly.type
_entity_poly.pdbx_seq_one_letter_code
_entity_poly.pdbx_strand_id
1 'polypeptide(L)'
;MKKKIAIIGAGIAGLTLGNFLQKKSDYEFTIYEKEETLNLDEGFGIQLAINSISILNQIGFKEFNKSEIFNPKTLDFFSNQNKICNLDLTQFNTETEKYTTLKRSSLVKFLKDKLFSNIFRFNKMIKKFEHKENKIQIKFTDGDTDEVDYLVVSDGVFSTTKTIIENKKA
;
A
#
# COMPACT_ATOMS: atom_id res chain seq x y z
N MET A 1 24.35 -7.84 -9.90
CA MET A 1 23.02 -8.55 -9.93
C MET A 1 22.00 -7.66 -9.26
N LYS A 2 20.76 -7.60 -9.79
CA LYS A 2 19.67 -6.89 -9.16
C LYS A 2 19.26 -7.58 -7.86
N LYS A 3 18.87 -6.82 -6.85
CA LYS A 3 18.30 -7.34 -5.61
C LYS A 3 16.83 -7.69 -5.81
N LYS A 4 16.43 -8.89 -5.38
CA LYS A 4 15.03 -9.34 -5.46
C LYS A 4 14.24 -8.98 -4.22
N ILE A 5 13.06 -8.43 -4.41
CA ILE A 5 12.16 -8.00 -3.32
C ILE A 5 10.81 -8.70 -3.48
N ALA A 6 10.35 -9.38 -2.44
CA ALA A 6 8.96 -9.81 -2.33
C ALA A 6 8.17 -8.79 -1.52
N ILE A 7 7.06 -8.32 -2.07
CA ILE A 7 6.09 -7.46 -1.39
C ILE A 7 4.83 -8.28 -1.14
N ILE A 8 4.44 -8.46 0.12
CA ILE A 8 3.26 -9.21 0.50
C ILE A 8 2.09 -8.27 0.75
N GLY A 9 1.06 -8.40 -0.06
CA GLY A 9 -0.14 -7.57 -0.05
C GLY A 9 -0.12 -6.48 -1.13
N ALA A 10 -1.13 -6.51 -2.00
CA ALA A 10 -1.37 -5.52 -3.05
C ALA A 10 -2.33 -4.40 -2.58
N GLY A 11 -2.25 -4.01 -1.32
CA GLY A 11 -2.90 -2.84 -0.76
C GLY A 11 -2.17 -1.54 -1.10
N ILE A 12 -2.67 -0.40 -0.56
CA ILE A 12 -2.10 0.93 -0.82
C ILE A 12 -0.59 0.96 -0.55
N ALA A 13 -0.13 0.38 0.56
CA ALA A 13 1.29 0.40 0.93
C ALA A 13 2.15 -0.39 -0.06
N GLY A 14 1.77 -1.64 -0.38
CA GLY A 14 2.51 -2.48 -1.32
C GLY A 14 2.54 -1.91 -2.73
N LEU A 15 1.40 -1.41 -3.22
CA LEU A 15 1.31 -0.77 -4.53
C LEU A 15 2.13 0.53 -4.60
N THR A 16 2.12 1.33 -3.53
CA THR A 16 2.94 2.56 -3.46
C THR A 16 4.43 2.21 -3.52
N LEU A 17 4.87 1.23 -2.71
CA LEU A 17 6.26 0.77 -2.75
C LEU A 17 6.64 0.24 -4.14
N GLY A 18 5.78 -0.57 -4.76
CA GLY A 18 5.99 -1.08 -6.12
C GLY A 18 6.22 0.05 -7.13
N ASN A 19 5.41 1.13 -7.07
CA ASN A 19 5.57 2.29 -7.93
C ASN A 19 6.93 2.99 -7.75
N PHE A 20 7.47 3.03 -6.53
CA PHE A 20 8.82 3.57 -6.29
C PHE A 20 9.91 2.63 -6.81
N LEU A 21 9.78 1.33 -6.54
CA LEU A 21 10.77 0.34 -6.96
C LEU A 21 10.85 0.20 -8.49
N GLN A 22 9.72 0.31 -9.19
CA GLN A 22 9.68 0.24 -10.65
C GLN A 22 10.56 1.31 -11.33
N LYS A 23 10.84 2.43 -10.64
CA LYS A 23 11.71 3.49 -11.11
C LYS A 23 13.21 3.23 -10.84
N LYS A 24 13.54 2.13 -10.16
CA LYS A 24 14.90 1.78 -9.74
C LYS A 24 15.42 0.60 -10.55
N SER A 25 16.59 0.76 -11.17
CA SER A 25 17.23 -0.28 -11.97
C SER A 25 17.85 -1.41 -11.16
N ASP A 26 18.14 -1.15 -9.88
CA ASP A 26 18.90 -2.06 -9.01
C ASP A 26 18.05 -3.14 -8.35
N TYR A 27 16.72 -3.03 -8.52
CA TYR A 27 15.76 -3.94 -7.91
C TYR A 27 14.93 -4.67 -8.95
N GLU A 28 14.63 -5.91 -8.65
CA GLU A 28 13.55 -6.70 -9.24
C GLU A 28 12.56 -7.02 -8.13
N PHE A 29 11.26 -6.86 -8.36
CA PHE A 29 10.28 -7.08 -7.31
C PHE A 29 9.04 -7.78 -7.83
N THR A 30 8.38 -8.50 -6.91
CA THR A 30 7.11 -9.18 -7.14
C THR A 30 6.15 -8.82 -6.02
N ILE A 31 4.91 -8.51 -6.38
CA ILE A 31 3.82 -8.26 -5.43
C ILE A 31 2.95 -9.52 -5.36
N TYR A 32 2.89 -10.12 -4.18
CA TYR A 32 2.09 -11.29 -3.88
C TYR A 32 0.80 -10.87 -3.19
N GLU A 33 -0.34 -11.29 -3.74
CA GLU A 33 -1.67 -11.02 -3.18
C GLU A 33 -2.39 -12.34 -2.93
N LYS A 34 -3.02 -12.47 -1.76
CA LYS A 34 -3.73 -13.69 -1.37
C LYS A 34 -5.04 -13.88 -2.13
N GLU A 35 -5.69 -12.78 -2.50
CA GLU A 35 -6.92 -12.81 -3.27
C GLU A 35 -6.64 -13.13 -4.76
N GLU A 36 -7.66 -13.59 -5.45
CA GLU A 36 -7.61 -13.88 -6.89
C GLU A 36 -7.46 -12.61 -7.74
N THR A 37 -8.04 -11.52 -7.28
CA THR A 37 -7.98 -10.20 -7.92
C THR A 37 -7.91 -9.11 -6.88
N LEU A 38 -7.54 -7.89 -7.30
CA LEU A 38 -7.71 -6.72 -6.44
C LEU A 38 -9.18 -6.37 -6.32
N ASN A 39 -9.70 -6.36 -5.09
CA ASN A 39 -11.05 -5.89 -4.83
C ASN A 39 -11.11 -4.37 -4.97
N LEU A 40 -11.62 -3.91 -6.12
CA LEU A 40 -11.81 -2.50 -6.46
C LEU A 40 -13.24 -2.02 -6.18
N ASP A 41 -14.16 -2.92 -5.80
CA ASP A 41 -15.56 -2.59 -5.56
C ASP A 41 -15.82 -2.21 -4.09
N GLU A 42 -15.00 -2.67 -3.18
CA GLU A 42 -15.04 -2.25 -1.78
C GLU A 42 -14.49 -0.83 -1.60
N GLY A 43 -15.37 0.11 -1.39
CA GLY A 43 -14.99 1.51 -1.34
C GLY A 43 -15.60 2.31 -0.21
N PHE A 44 -14.97 2.29 0.97
CA PHE A 44 -15.16 3.40 1.91
C PHE A 44 -14.24 4.57 1.55
N GLY A 45 -14.64 5.78 2.00
CA GLY A 45 -13.80 6.98 1.88
C GLY A 45 -12.56 6.86 2.74
N ILE A 46 -11.44 7.30 2.21
CA ILE A 46 -10.20 7.46 2.97
C ILE A 46 -9.75 8.91 2.96
N GLN A 47 -9.00 9.26 3.97
CA GLN A 47 -8.45 10.59 4.14
C GLN A 47 -6.93 10.52 4.04
N LEU A 48 -6.37 11.39 3.22
CA LEU A 48 -4.94 11.52 2.99
C LEU A 48 -4.46 12.87 3.50
N ALA A 49 -3.61 12.86 4.49
CA ALA A 49 -2.93 14.06 4.96
C ALA A 49 -1.85 14.50 3.95
N ILE A 50 -1.40 15.74 4.07
CA ILE A 50 -0.46 16.36 3.12
C ILE A 50 0.84 15.57 2.95
N ASN A 51 1.37 14.94 4.01
CA ASN A 51 2.54 14.08 3.93
C ASN A 51 2.32 12.88 3.00
N SER A 52 1.12 12.28 3.03
CA SER A 52 0.76 11.21 2.10
C SER A 52 0.62 11.72 0.67
N ILE A 53 0.03 12.91 0.49
CA ILE A 53 -0.09 13.55 -0.82
C ILE A 53 1.29 13.86 -1.41
N SER A 54 2.22 14.37 -0.60
CA SER A 54 3.60 14.63 -1.00
C SER A 54 4.29 13.37 -1.55
N ILE A 55 4.14 12.24 -0.88
CA ILE A 55 4.66 10.94 -1.34
C ILE A 55 3.97 10.51 -2.64
N LEU A 56 2.65 10.57 -2.71
CA LEU A 56 1.89 10.16 -3.89
C LEU A 56 2.15 11.06 -5.10
N ASN A 57 2.41 12.35 -4.90
CA ASN A 57 2.78 13.28 -5.97
C ASN A 57 4.09 12.86 -6.67
N GLN A 58 5.03 12.22 -5.98
CA GLN A 58 6.26 11.69 -6.59
C GLN A 58 5.99 10.57 -7.58
N ILE A 59 4.83 9.94 -7.50
CA ILE A 59 4.36 8.92 -8.44
C ILE A 59 3.21 9.41 -9.33
N GLY A 60 3.00 10.74 -9.40
CA GLY A 60 2.09 11.40 -10.34
C GLY A 60 0.65 11.56 -9.84
N PHE A 61 0.40 11.55 -8.54
CA PHE A 61 -0.95 11.78 -7.98
C PHE A 61 -1.51 13.17 -8.28
N LYS A 62 -0.67 14.17 -8.50
CA LYS A 62 -1.09 15.50 -8.94
C LYS A 62 -1.92 15.50 -10.23
N GLU A 63 -1.80 14.45 -11.05
CA GLU A 63 -2.54 14.23 -12.29
C GLU A 63 -3.81 13.40 -12.08
N PHE A 64 -4.08 12.98 -10.83
CA PHE A 64 -5.28 12.21 -10.49
C PHE A 64 -6.55 12.99 -10.82
N ASN A 65 -7.60 12.26 -11.23
CA ASN A 65 -8.86 12.86 -11.63
C ASN A 65 -9.48 13.70 -10.51
N LYS A 66 -9.54 15.01 -10.70
CA LYS A 66 -10.03 15.97 -9.72
C LYS A 66 -11.50 15.79 -9.36
N SER A 67 -12.31 15.15 -10.22
CA SER A 67 -13.71 14.88 -9.92
C SER A 67 -13.92 13.75 -8.91
N GLU A 68 -12.87 12.95 -8.66
CA GLU A 68 -12.89 11.82 -7.72
C GLU A 68 -12.31 12.17 -6.34
N ILE A 69 -11.86 13.40 -6.16
CA ILE A 69 -11.27 13.87 -4.89
C ILE A 69 -12.07 15.01 -4.31
N PHE A 70 -12.03 15.11 -2.98
CA PHE A 70 -12.55 16.24 -2.23
C PHE A 70 -11.47 16.75 -1.28
N ASN A 71 -11.28 18.08 -1.25
CA ASN A 71 -10.34 18.75 -0.36
C ASN A 71 -11.10 19.50 0.72
N PRO A 72 -11.37 18.89 1.89
CA PRO A 72 -12.06 19.56 2.99
C PRO A 72 -11.21 20.71 3.53
N LYS A 73 -11.89 21.80 3.92
CA LYS A 73 -11.22 22.94 4.56
C LYS A 73 -11.12 22.77 6.07
N THR A 74 -12.06 22.02 6.66
CA THR A 74 -12.13 21.81 8.10
C THR A 74 -12.49 20.38 8.43
N LEU A 75 -12.08 19.93 9.62
CA LEU A 75 -12.55 18.69 10.26
C LEU A 75 -13.18 19.05 11.61
N ASP A 76 -14.41 18.61 11.81
CA ASP A 76 -15.11 18.73 13.07
C ASP A 76 -15.10 17.40 13.82
N PHE A 77 -14.74 17.45 15.10
CA PHE A 77 -14.78 16.29 15.98
C PHE A 77 -15.92 16.42 16.96
N PHE A 78 -16.70 15.35 17.12
CA PHE A 78 -17.87 15.29 17.98
C PHE A 78 -17.78 14.14 18.98
N SER A 79 -18.37 14.36 20.19
CA SER A 79 -18.69 13.32 21.14
C SER A 79 -20.16 13.48 21.53
N ASN A 80 -20.97 12.44 21.31
CA ASN A 80 -22.40 12.46 21.67
C ASN A 80 -23.14 13.72 21.19
N GLN A 81 -22.96 14.10 19.92
CA GLN A 81 -23.51 15.31 19.29
C GLN A 81 -22.90 16.65 19.74
N ASN A 82 -22.06 16.67 20.75
CA ASN A 82 -21.32 17.87 21.16
C ASN A 82 -20.03 18.01 20.36
N LYS A 83 -19.85 19.15 19.71
CA LYS A 83 -18.61 19.48 19.01
C LYS A 83 -17.48 19.64 20.03
N ILE A 84 -16.44 18.80 19.92
CA ILE A 84 -15.26 18.88 20.79
C ILE A 84 -14.28 19.91 20.27
N CYS A 85 -13.95 19.83 18.97
CA CYS A 85 -13.02 20.75 18.34
C CYS A 85 -13.26 20.84 16.82
N ASN A 86 -12.70 21.87 16.25
CA ASN A 86 -12.59 22.09 14.81
C ASN A 86 -11.11 22.20 14.45
N LEU A 87 -10.69 21.48 13.42
CA LEU A 87 -9.37 21.61 12.86
C LEU A 87 -9.46 22.30 11.51
N ASP A 88 -8.84 23.47 11.39
CA ASP A 88 -8.70 24.19 10.14
C ASP A 88 -7.55 23.56 9.32
N LEU A 89 -7.91 22.85 8.25
CA LEU A 89 -6.98 22.17 7.38
C LEU A 89 -6.25 23.12 6.42
N THR A 90 -6.79 24.33 6.21
CA THR A 90 -6.19 25.30 5.29
C THR A 90 -4.81 25.75 5.74
N GLN A 91 -4.55 25.72 7.05
CA GLN A 91 -3.25 26.06 7.63
C GLN A 91 -2.12 25.10 7.25
N PHE A 92 -2.46 23.87 6.86
CA PHE A 92 -1.49 22.82 6.49
C PHE A 92 -1.37 22.63 4.98
N ASN A 93 -2.36 23.11 4.21
CA ASN A 93 -2.39 22.93 2.77
C ASN A 93 -1.39 23.87 2.08
N THR A 94 -0.77 23.36 1.00
CA THR A 94 0.01 24.15 0.05
C THR A 94 -0.75 24.27 -1.28
N GLU A 95 -0.15 24.88 -2.29
CA GLU A 95 -0.75 24.93 -3.63
C GLU A 95 -0.93 23.52 -4.23
N THR A 96 0.04 22.64 -4.02
CA THR A 96 0.12 21.31 -4.65
C THR A 96 -0.24 20.16 -3.73
N GLU A 97 -0.25 20.39 -2.42
CA GLU A 97 -0.48 19.36 -1.40
C GLU A 97 -1.64 19.79 -0.51
N LYS A 98 -2.78 19.16 -0.68
CA LYS A 98 -4.00 19.46 0.08
C LYS A 98 -4.48 18.20 0.78
N TYR A 99 -4.97 18.37 1.99
CA TYR A 99 -5.71 17.29 2.65
C TYR A 99 -6.81 16.80 1.71
N THR A 100 -6.85 15.51 1.44
CA THR A 100 -7.65 14.96 0.36
C THR A 100 -8.47 13.78 0.86
N THR A 101 -9.76 13.77 0.52
CA THR A 101 -10.65 12.63 0.72
C THR A 101 -11.02 12.05 -0.64
N LEU A 102 -10.98 10.73 -0.77
CA LEU A 102 -11.34 10.01 -1.99
C LEU A 102 -11.81 8.59 -1.66
N LYS A 103 -12.35 7.87 -2.64
CA LYS A 103 -12.64 6.44 -2.49
C LYS A 103 -11.32 5.64 -2.43
N ARG A 104 -11.25 4.68 -1.50
CA ARG A 104 -10.10 3.78 -1.40
C ARG A 104 -9.85 3.03 -2.71
N SER A 105 -10.91 2.55 -3.35
CA SER A 105 -10.86 1.84 -4.62
C SER A 105 -10.24 2.68 -5.75
N SER A 106 -10.58 3.97 -5.84
CA SER A 106 -9.99 4.89 -6.82
C SER A 106 -8.47 5.04 -6.62
N LEU A 107 -8.02 5.16 -5.36
CA LEU A 107 -6.58 5.21 -5.08
C LEU A 107 -5.88 3.89 -5.42
N VAL A 108 -6.45 2.76 -5.04
CA VAL A 108 -5.87 1.43 -5.34
C VAL A 108 -5.78 1.23 -6.85
N LYS A 109 -6.84 1.57 -7.59
CA LYS A 109 -6.84 1.52 -9.05
C LYS A 109 -5.75 2.39 -9.65
N PHE A 110 -5.63 3.63 -9.23
CA PHE A 110 -4.59 4.57 -9.67
C PHE A 110 -3.18 3.99 -9.47
N LEU A 111 -2.91 3.45 -8.28
CA LEU A 111 -1.61 2.89 -7.95
C LEU A 111 -1.31 1.64 -8.78
N LYS A 112 -2.30 0.76 -8.96
CA LYS A 112 -2.17 -0.48 -9.72
C LYS A 112 -1.95 -0.20 -11.21
N ASP A 113 -2.70 0.73 -11.79
CA ASP A 113 -2.65 1.02 -13.24
C ASP A 113 -1.31 1.60 -13.70
N LYS A 114 -0.49 2.09 -12.78
CA LYS A 114 0.88 2.56 -13.03
C LYS A 114 1.94 1.45 -13.02
N LEU A 115 1.58 0.26 -12.59
CA LEU A 115 2.48 -0.88 -12.45
C LEU A 115 2.34 -1.85 -13.62
N PHE A 116 3.44 -2.48 -14.01
CA PHE A 116 3.41 -3.54 -15.01
C PHE A 116 2.65 -4.76 -14.49
N SER A 117 1.86 -5.40 -15.36
CA SER A 117 1.01 -6.54 -14.97
C SER A 117 1.81 -7.78 -14.57
N ASN A 118 2.99 -7.96 -15.12
CA ASN A 118 3.84 -9.14 -14.91
C ASN A 118 4.48 -9.25 -13.53
N ILE A 119 4.40 -8.16 -12.72
CA ILE A 119 4.95 -8.17 -11.35
C ILE A 119 4.00 -8.75 -10.31
N PHE A 120 2.72 -8.96 -10.66
CA PHE A 120 1.71 -9.46 -9.74
C PHE A 120 1.66 -11.00 -9.73
N ARG A 121 1.48 -11.55 -8.55
CA ARG A 121 1.16 -12.96 -8.31
C ARG A 121 -0.01 -13.02 -7.35
N PHE A 122 -1.17 -13.38 -7.89
CA PHE A 122 -2.42 -13.56 -7.15
C PHE A 122 -2.55 -14.98 -6.59
N ASN A 123 -3.52 -15.20 -5.69
CA ASN A 123 -3.72 -16.47 -4.98
C ASN A 123 -2.47 -16.94 -4.20
N LYS A 124 -1.68 -15.98 -3.70
CA LYS A 124 -0.40 -16.26 -3.03
C LYS A 124 -0.44 -15.82 -1.57
N MET A 125 -0.86 -16.71 -0.70
CA MET A 125 -0.80 -16.50 0.75
C MET A 125 0.46 -17.15 1.33
N ILE A 126 1.22 -16.40 2.13
CA ILE A 126 2.40 -16.94 2.80
C ILE A 126 1.98 -17.99 3.83
N LYS A 127 2.62 -19.17 3.76
CA LYS A 127 2.54 -20.23 4.77
C LYS A 127 3.65 -20.09 5.81
N LYS A 128 4.88 -19.86 5.35
CA LYS A 128 6.06 -19.61 6.19
C LYS A 128 7.18 -18.97 5.37
N PHE A 129 8.17 -18.44 6.05
CA PHE A 129 9.43 -18.05 5.45
C PHE A 129 10.59 -18.39 6.38
N GLU A 130 11.77 -18.56 5.81
CA GLU A 130 12.99 -18.94 6.53
C GLU A 130 14.17 -18.12 6.00
N HIS A 131 15.05 -17.68 6.92
CA HIS A 131 16.32 -17.08 6.53
C HIS A 131 17.31 -18.20 6.16
N LYS A 132 17.87 -18.14 4.98
CA LYS A 132 18.93 -19.03 4.50
C LYS A 132 20.11 -18.18 4.06
N GLU A 133 21.19 -18.21 4.85
CA GLU A 133 22.38 -17.40 4.60
C GLU A 133 22.05 -15.93 4.32
N ASN A 134 22.14 -15.49 3.07
CA ASN A 134 21.89 -14.13 2.62
C ASN A 134 20.54 -13.95 1.90
N LYS A 135 19.65 -14.94 1.96
CA LYS A 135 18.34 -14.95 1.27
C LYS A 135 17.21 -15.27 2.23
N ILE A 136 16.02 -14.95 1.80
CA ILE A 136 14.78 -15.33 2.46
C ILE A 136 14.04 -16.28 1.54
N GLN A 137 13.85 -17.53 1.97
CA GLN A 137 13.00 -18.48 1.30
C GLN A 137 11.57 -18.34 1.79
N ILE A 138 10.65 -18.09 0.86
CA ILE A 138 9.22 -17.96 1.11
C ILE A 138 8.54 -19.24 0.63
N LYS A 139 7.63 -19.79 1.43
CA LYS A 139 6.74 -20.88 1.03
C LYS A 139 5.30 -20.43 1.12
N PHE A 140 4.56 -20.60 0.03
CA PHE A 140 3.15 -20.27 -0.08
C PHE A 140 2.25 -21.47 0.29
N THR A 141 0.97 -21.20 0.53
CA THR A 141 -0.01 -22.23 0.94
C THR A 141 -0.32 -23.22 -0.18
N ASP A 142 -0.20 -22.81 -1.43
CA ASP A 142 -0.36 -23.65 -2.62
C ASP A 142 0.83 -24.57 -2.92
N GLY A 143 1.90 -24.46 -2.11
CA GLY A 143 3.12 -25.25 -2.24
C GLY A 143 4.25 -24.58 -3.01
N ASP A 144 3.99 -23.50 -3.72
CA ASP A 144 5.03 -22.73 -4.40
C ASP A 144 6.05 -22.14 -3.43
N THR A 145 7.24 -21.89 -3.93
CA THR A 145 8.33 -21.26 -3.18
C THR A 145 8.99 -20.16 -4.00
N ASP A 146 9.49 -19.14 -3.31
CA ASP A 146 10.37 -18.14 -3.92
C ASP A 146 11.56 -17.83 -3.00
N GLU A 147 12.63 -17.29 -3.57
CA GLU A 147 13.84 -16.90 -2.86
C GLU A 147 14.20 -15.45 -3.21
N VAL A 148 14.28 -14.60 -2.19
CA VAL A 148 14.45 -13.17 -2.34
C VAL A 148 15.52 -12.60 -1.40
N ASP A 149 16.04 -11.42 -1.73
CA ASP A 149 16.96 -10.69 -0.86
C ASP A 149 16.20 -9.97 0.28
N TYR A 150 14.98 -9.48 -0.01
CA TYR A 150 14.16 -8.73 0.95
C TYR A 150 12.71 -9.18 0.90
N LEU A 151 12.09 -9.27 2.07
CA LEU A 151 10.67 -9.53 2.25
C LEU A 151 10.03 -8.30 2.91
N VAL A 152 9.11 -7.66 2.22
CA VAL A 152 8.33 -6.53 2.74
C VAL A 152 6.91 -6.99 2.98
N VAL A 153 6.45 -6.86 4.22
CA VAL A 153 5.10 -7.27 4.64
C VAL A 153 4.20 -6.04 4.68
N SER A 154 3.18 -6.01 3.83
CA SER A 154 2.21 -4.93 3.67
C SER A 154 0.77 -5.46 3.50
N ASP A 155 0.47 -6.62 4.09
CA ASP A 155 -0.80 -7.35 4.02
C ASP A 155 -1.88 -6.83 4.99
N GLY A 156 -1.66 -5.63 5.56
CA GLY A 156 -2.67 -4.83 6.27
C GLY A 156 -2.88 -5.19 7.73
N VAL A 157 -3.96 -4.65 8.31
CA VAL A 157 -4.26 -4.76 9.76
C VAL A 157 -4.61 -6.18 10.19
N PHE A 158 -5.12 -7.00 9.27
CA PHE A 158 -5.42 -8.42 9.49
C PHE A 158 -4.30 -9.33 8.96
N SER A 159 -3.05 -8.84 9.07
CA SER A 159 -1.86 -9.54 8.57
C SER A 159 -1.71 -10.93 9.20
N THR A 160 -1.81 -11.96 8.37
CA THR A 160 -1.45 -13.33 8.76
C THR A 160 0.07 -13.51 8.81
N THR A 161 0.80 -12.78 7.99
CA THR A 161 2.27 -12.81 7.95
C THR A 161 2.87 -12.25 9.23
N LYS A 162 2.25 -11.25 9.86
CA LYS A 162 2.66 -10.73 11.18
C LYS A 162 2.69 -11.85 12.22
N THR A 163 1.65 -12.66 12.29
CA THR A 163 1.58 -13.79 13.23
C THR A 163 2.73 -14.79 13.03
N ILE A 164 3.10 -15.04 11.75
CA ILE A 164 4.25 -15.91 11.43
C ILE A 164 5.56 -15.31 11.95
N ILE A 165 5.72 -13.97 11.86
CA ILE A 165 6.90 -13.25 12.36
C ILE A 165 6.96 -13.33 13.90
N GLU A 166 5.87 -13.06 14.57
CA GLU A 166 5.79 -13.03 16.04
C GLU A 166 6.03 -14.40 16.65
N ASN A 167 5.46 -15.47 16.08
CA ASN A 167 5.64 -16.85 16.56
C ASN A 167 7.08 -17.40 16.38
N LYS A 168 7.92 -16.74 15.58
CA LYS A 168 9.34 -17.07 15.46
C LYS A 168 10.23 -16.39 16.51
N LYS A 169 9.66 -15.48 17.32
CA LYS A 169 10.38 -14.75 18.38
C LYS A 169 10.14 -15.35 19.78
N ALA A 170 9.40 -16.43 19.88
CA ALA A 170 9.16 -17.15 21.13
C ALA A 170 10.16 -18.31 21.31
#